data_d7797ed9016c31bc6d7ff8486933ddee
#
_entry.id   d7797ed9016c31bc6d7ff8486933ddee
#
_cell.length_a   1.000
_cell.length_b   1.000
_cell.length_c   1.000
_cell.angle_alpha   90.00
_cell.angle_beta   90.00
_cell.angle_gamma   90.00
#
_symmetry.space_group_name_H-M   'P 1'
#
loop_
_entity.id
_entity.type
_entity.pdbx_description
1 polymer ?
#
loop_
_entity_poly.entity_id
_entity_poly.type
_entity_poly.pdbx_seq_one_letter_code
_entity_poly.pdbx_strand_id
1 'polypeptide(L)'
;MNKTQFFIDEKIPYIELRYSKTKLNYKEHLHDDLSIGALISGKREYTNKNNKYIIAKDSLAIVNPNIIHSCNNITSEETSYYMLYIKKQWLFQIQKELNPVLDSFVPFSKEFLENKKEYEDFIKLCEVIFSSELYLEKEVLLLEFISNLYLNHCDFKIASKESYKTKVKDIREYLNKNISENISLDELSKKFNLSTFYIIKLFKKELGISVYSYFINLKIEYAKVLLKKGISIVETALECGFYDQSHLHRNFLKIVALTPKEYQDNFVQ
;
A
#
# COMPACT_ATOMS: atom_id res chain seq x y z
N MET A 1 -11.06 -26.29 7.34
CA MET A 1 -11.85 -25.22 8.00
C MET A 1 -11.68 -23.95 7.19
N ASN A 2 -12.78 -23.32 6.77
CA ASN A 2 -12.70 -22.02 6.10
C ASN A 2 -12.07 -21.00 7.05
N LYS A 3 -10.99 -20.34 6.61
CA LYS A 3 -10.34 -19.26 7.36
C LYS A 3 -10.52 -17.97 6.58
N THR A 4 -11.16 -16.98 7.20
CA THR A 4 -11.31 -15.63 6.62
C THR A 4 -10.84 -14.62 7.65
N GLN A 5 -10.10 -13.62 7.19
CA GLN A 5 -9.62 -12.48 7.97
C GLN A 5 -9.96 -11.21 7.20
N PHE A 6 -10.32 -10.15 7.92
CA PHE A 6 -10.60 -8.83 7.36
C PHE A 6 -9.68 -7.80 8.00
N PHE A 7 -9.28 -6.83 7.20
CA PHE A 7 -8.71 -5.56 7.64
C PHE A 7 -9.72 -4.46 7.30
N ILE A 8 -10.18 -3.78 8.33
CA ILE A 8 -11.01 -2.58 8.26
C ILE A 8 -10.43 -1.62 9.30
N ASP A 9 -10.14 -0.38 8.95
CA ASP A 9 -9.52 0.59 9.83
C ASP A 9 -10.10 1.99 9.60
N GLU A 10 -10.45 2.68 10.69
CA GLU A 10 -11.02 4.03 10.64
C GLU A 10 -10.08 5.08 10.05
N LYS A 11 -8.77 4.83 10.08
CA LYS A 11 -7.76 5.72 9.50
C LYS A 11 -7.59 5.54 7.99
N ILE A 12 -8.01 4.37 7.46
CA ILE A 12 -8.01 4.07 6.03
C ILE A 12 -9.41 3.57 5.61
N PRO A 13 -10.46 4.39 5.80
CA PRO A 13 -11.86 3.97 5.67
C PRO A 13 -12.29 3.70 4.23
N TYR A 14 -11.43 3.98 3.28
CA TYR A 14 -11.67 3.83 1.85
C TYR A 14 -11.24 2.48 1.29
N ILE A 15 -10.70 1.58 2.13
CA ILE A 15 -10.39 0.20 1.76
C ILE A 15 -10.98 -0.80 2.73
N GLU A 16 -11.26 -2.00 2.22
CA GLU A 16 -11.44 -3.23 2.97
C GLU A 16 -10.55 -4.30 2.33
N LEU A 17 -9.72 -4.98 3.13
CA LEU A 17 -8.92 -6.10 2.65
C LEU A 17 -9.38 -7.38 3.31
N ARG A 18 -9.62 -8.40 2.49
CA ARG A 18 -9.98 -9.74 2.91
C ARG A 18 -8.92 -10.74 2.49
N TYR A 19 -8.49 -11.56 3.43
CA TYR A 19 -7.81 -12.84 3.16
C TYR A 19 -8.81 -13.97 3.35
N SER A 20 -8.84 -14.95 2.43
CA SER A 20 -9.67 -16.14 2.60
C SER A 20 -8.94 -17.39 2.14
N LYS A 21 -9.15 -18.48 2.90
CA LYS A 21 -8.83 -19.85 2.50
C LYS A 21 -10.12 -20.67 2.52
N THR A 22 -10.62 -21.10 1.35
CA THR A 22 -11.97 -21.65 1.24
C THR A 22 -12.18 -22.51 -0.01
N LYS A 23 -13.17 -23.39 0.04
CA LYS A 23 -13.72 -24.11 -1.11
C LYS A 23 -15.00 -23.48 -1.68
N LEU A 24 -15.54 -22.45 -1.03
CA LEU A 24 -16.82 -21.86 -1.39
C LEU A 24 -16.76 -21.19 -2.77
N ASN A 25 -17.87 -21.32 -3.48
CA ASN A 25 -18.15 -20.64 -4.72
C ASN A 25 -18.94 -19.37 -4.46
N TYR A 26 -18.73 -18.35 -5.30
CA TYR A 26 -19.44 -17.10 -5.22
C TYR A 26 -20.40 -16.99 -6.40
N LYS A 27 -21.68 -16.90 -6.09
CA LYS A 27 -22.72 -16.63 -7.11
C LYS A 27 -22.48 -15.28 -7.78
N GLU A 28 -23.07 -15.09 -8.94
CA GLU A 28 -23.06 -13.82 -9.64
C GLU A 28 -23.60 -12.71 -8.72
N HIS A 29 -22.83 -11.64 -8.59
CA HIS A 29 -23.14 -10.46 -7.79
C HIS A 29 -22.43 -9.23 -8.33
N LEU A 30 -22.76 -8.08 -7.81
CA LEU A 30 -22.11 -6.80 -8.10
C LEU A 30 -21.95 -5.99 -6.80
N HIS A 31 -21.04 -5.02 -6.82
CA HIS A 31 -20.84 -4.05 -5.75
C HIS A 31 -20.39 -2.70 -6.31
N ASP A 32 -20.56 -1.63 -5.55
CA ASP A 32 -20.24 -0.26 -5.95
C ASP A 32 -18.73 0.07 -5.88
N ASP A 33 -17.98 -0.71 -5.15
CA ASP A 33 -16.54 -0.52 -4.97
C ASP A 33 -15.74 -1.22 -6.08
N LEU A 34 -14.54 -0.73 -6.38
CA LEU A 34 -13.56 -1.50 -7.15
C LEU A 34 -13.10 -2.68 -6.32
N SER A 35 -12.95 -3.86 -6.89
CA SER A 35 -12.21 -4.93 -6.22
C SER A 35 -11.07 -5.47 -7.07
N ILE A 36 -9.98 -5.84 -6.37
CA ILE A 36 -8.79 -6.47 -6.96
C ILE A 36 -8.52 -7.74 -6.18
N GLY A 37 -8.48 -8.86 -6.89
CA GLY A 37 -8.25 -10.19 -6.30
C GLY A 37 -6.99 -10.85 -6.84
N ALA A 38 -6.28 -11.57 -5.96
CA ALA A 38 -5.13 -12.39 -6.30
C ALA A 38 -5.18 -13.74 -5.58
N LEU A 39 -4.99 -14.83 -6.30
CA LEU A 39 -4.84 -16.16 -5.70
C LEU A 39 -3.40 -16.37 -5.20
N ILE A 40 -3.28 -16.84 -3.97
CA ILE A 40 -2.01 -17.31 -3.39
C ILE A 40 -1.80 -18.78 -3.75
N SER A 41 -2.91 -19.56 -3.73
CA SER A 41 -2.89 -20.97 -4.08
C SER A 41 -4.18 -21.44 -4.73
N GLY A 42 -4.06 -22.46 -5.59
CA GLY A 42 -5.18 -23.09 -6.31
C GLY A 42 -5.52 -22.36 -7.60
N LYS A 43 -6.68 -22.69 -8.17
CA LYS A 43 -7.22 -22.12 -9.41
C LYS A 43 -8.71 -21.85 -9.27
N ARG A 44 -9.19 -20.76 -9.88
CA ARG A 44 -10.62 -20.43 -9.94
C ARG A 44 -11.03 -19.98 -11.33
N GLU A 45 -12.28 -20.26 -11.72
CA GLU A 45 -12.91 -19.62 -12.86
C GLU A 45 -13.46 -18.26 -12.40
N TYR A 46 -12.96 -17.19 -12.98
CA TYR A 46 -13.43 -15.83 -12.79
C TYR A 46 -14.28 -15.42 -14.00
N THR A 47 -15.54 -15.10 -13.77
CA THR A 47 -16.46 -14.58 -14.79
C THR A 47 -16.68 -13.11 -14.56
N ASN A 48 -16.50 -12.28 -15.59
CA ASN A 48 -16.76 -10.85 -15.60
C ASN A 48 -17.65 -10.53 -16.81
N LYS A 49 -18.91 -10.19 -16.57
CA LYS A 49 -19.93 -10.12 -17.61
C LYS A 49 -19.98 -11.43 -18.40
N ASN A 50 -19.61 -11.37 -19.69
CA ASN A 50 -19.60 -12.53 -20.59
C ASN A 50 -18.21 -13.17 -20.75
N ASN A 51 -17.18 -12.59 -20.14
CA ASN A 51 -15.81 -13.08 -20.25
C ASN A 51 -15.49 -14.05 -19.12
N LYS A 52 -14.76 -15.12 -19.43
CA LYS A 52 -14.32 -16.13 -18.48
C LYS A 52 -12.80 -16.24 -18.51
N TYR A 53 -12.21 -16.28 -17.32
CA TYR A 53 -10.78 -16.40 -17.12
C TYR A 53 -10.48 -17.50 -16.09
N ILE A 54 -9.38 -18.19 -16.27
CA ILE A 54 -8.84 -19.08 -15.23
C ILE A 54 -7.79 -18.26 -14.47
N ILE A 55 -8.13 -17.86 -13.25
CA ILE A 55 -7.20 -17.15 -12.39
C ILE A 55 -6.38 -18.14 -11.55
N ALA A 56 -5.10 -17.84 -11.40
CA ALA A 56 -4.13 -18.60 -10.62
C ALA A 56 -3.11 -17.64 -9.99
N LYS A 57 -2.04 -18.17 -9.41
CA LYS A 57 -0.89 -17.36 -9.00
C LYS A 57 -0.33 -16.58 -10.19
N ASP A 58 0.29 -15.42 -9.90
CA ASP A 58 0.89 -14.50 -10.87
C ASP A 58 -0.14 -13.76 -11.77
N SER A 59 -1.42 -13.75 -11.36
CA SER A 59 -2.49 -13.01 -12.05
C SER A 59 -3.36 -12.19 -11.09
N LEU A 60 -3.95 -11.11 -11.60
CA LEU A 60 -4.90 -10.25 -10.88
C LEU A 60 -6.25 -10.27 -11.59
N ALA A 61 -7.34 -10.40 -10.82
CA ALA A 61 -8.71 -10.15 -11.26
C ALA A 61 -9.11 -8.73 -10.81
N ILE A 62 -9.56 -7.90 -11.75
CA ILE A 62 -10.03 -6.54 -11.48
C ILE A 62 -11.51 -6.46 -11.80
N VAL A 63 -12.31 -6.07 -10.81
CA VAL A 63 -13.76 -5.87 -10.98
C VAL A 63 -14.07 -4.39 -10.82
N ASN A 64 -14.42 -3.74 -11.92
CA ASN A 64 -14.87 -2.36 -11.88
C ASN A 64 -16.22 -2.22 -11.12
N PRO A 65 -16.51 -1.06 -10.54
CA PRO A 65 -17.77 -0.79 -9.87
C PRO A 65 -19.00 -1.17 -10.72
N ASN A 66 -20.00 -1.79 -10.08
CA ASN A 66 -21.28 -2.17 -10.70
C ASN A 66 -21.19 -3.18 -11.85
N ILE A 67 -20.13 -3.99 -11.88
CA ILE A 67 -19.98 -5.07 -12.87
C ILE A 67 -20.39 -6.41 -12.25
N ILE A 68 -21.31 -7.12 -12.92
CA ILE A 68 -21.69 -8.48 -12.53
C ILE A 68 -20.51 -9.42 -12.75
N HIS A 69 -20.18 -10.16 -11.68
CA HIS A 69 -19.06 -11.09 -11.70
C HIS A 69 -19.29 -12.27 -10.74
N SER A 70 -18.52 -13.33 -10.94
CA SER A 70 -18.46 -14.48 -10.05
C SER A 70 -17.06 -15.08 -10.04
N CYS A 71 -16.74 -15.84 -8.97
CA CYS A 71 -15.45 -16.52 -8.85
C CYS A 71 -15.63 -17.89 -8.22
N ASN A 72 -15.50 -18.94 -9.03
CA ASN A 72 -15.81 -20.31 -8.66
C ASN A 72 -14.57 -21.20 -8.61
N ASN A 73 -14.46 -21.99 -7.57
CA ASN A 73 -13.40 -22.99 -7.46
C ASN A 73 -13.60 -24.07 -8.52
N ILE A 74 -12.56 -24.37 -9.29
CA ILE A 74 -12.58 -25.40 -10.34
C ILE A 74 -11.85 -26.67 -9.94
N THR A 75 -11.33 -26.72 -8.70
CA THR A 75 -10.64 -27.88 -8.13
C THR A 75 -11.35 -28.36 -6.87
N SER A 76 -11.06 -29.58 -6.43
CA SER A 76 -11.57 -30.12 -5.15
C SER A 76 -10.82 -29.53 -3.93
N GLU A 77 -9.70 -28.84 -4.16
CA GLU A 77 -8.84 -28.31 -3.12
C GLU A 77 -9.28 -26.93 -2.65
N GLU A 78 -8.86 -26.55 -1.44
CA GLU A 78 -9.05 -25.19 -0.95
C GLU A 78 -8.17 -24.21 -1.74
N THR A 79 -8.73 -23.04 -2.05
CA THR A 79 -7.98 -21.93 -2.63
C THR A 79 -7.76 -20.85 -1.58
N SER A 80 -6.59 -20.21 -1.60
CA SER A 80 -6.31 -19.04 -0.76
C SER A 80 -6.07 -17.82 -1.62
N TYR A 81 -6.62 -16.68 -1.18
CA TYR A 81 -6.57 -15.44 -1.94
C TYR A 81 -6.69 -14.20 -1.06
N TYR A 82 -6.20 -13.09 -1.59
CA TYR A 82 -6.53 -11.74 -1.13
C TYR A 82 -7.60 -11.12 -2.04
N MET A 83 -8.48 -10.30 -1.44
CA MET A 83 -9.44 -9.45 -2.13
C MET A 83 -9.44 -8.08 -1.47
N LEU A 84 -9.01 -7.07 -2.22
CA LEU A 84 -8.98 -5.66 -1.81
C LEU A 84 -10.17 -4.94 -2.45
N TYR A 85 -11.03 -4.37 -1.61
CA TYR A 85 -12.12 -3.50 -2.02
C TYR A 85 -11.71 -2.06 -1.78
N ILE A 86 -11.98 -1.18 -2.75
CA ILE A 86 -11.57 0.23 -2.69
C ILE A 86 -12.76 1.11 -3.07
N LYS A 87 -13.09 2.07 -2.21
CA LYS A 87 -14.20 3.00 -2.43
C LYS A 87 -14.04 3.78 -3.73
N LYS A 88 -15.08 3.71 -4.60
CA LYS A 88 -15.10 4.40 -5.89
C LYS A 88 -14.83 5.91 -5.75
N GLN A 89 -15.38 6.55 -4.72
CA GLN A 89 -15.19 7.99 -4.49
C GLN A 89 -13.72 8.34 -4.25
N TRP A 90 -13.01 7.53 -3.43
CA TRP A 90 -11.60 7.73 -3.17
C TRP A 90 -10.75 7.51 -4.43
N LEU A 91 -11.05 6.46 -5.20
CA LEU A 91 -10.37 6.22 -6.48
C LEU A 91 -10.55 7.37 -7.47
N PHE A 92 -11.75 7.94 -7.55
CA PHE A 92 -12.00 9.09 -8.40
C PHE A 92 -11.18 10.32 -7.96
N GLN A 93 -10.97 10.54 -6.65
CA GLN A 93 -10.08 11.59 -6.18
C GLN A 93 -8.64 11.36 -6.69
N ILE A 94 -8.12 10.13 -6.58
CA ILE A 94 -6.79 9.79 -7.11
C ILE A 94 -6.71 10.02 -8.62
N GLN A 95 -7.72 9.62 -9.37
CA GLN A 95 -7.78 9.88 -10.82
C GLN A 95 -7.78 11.38 -11.14
N LYS A 96 -8.49 12.20 -10.37
CA LYS A 96 -8.49 13.67 -10.53
C LYS A 96 -7.16 14.29 -10.19
N GLU A 97 -6.41 13.73 -9.24
CA GLU A 97 -5.04 14.17 -8.96
C GLU A 97 -4.10 13.87 -10.14
N LEU A 98 -4.30 12.73 -10.82
CA LEU A 98 -3.55 12.36 -12.02
C LEU A 98 -3.96 13.18 -13.26
N ASN A 99 -5.24 13.44 -13.40
CA ASN A 99 -5.83 14.20 -14.50
C ASN A 99 -7.00 15.08 -14.01
N PRO A 100 -6.76 16.38 -13.71
CA PRO A 100 -7.76 17.29 -13.15
C PRO A 100 -8.99 17.57 -14.01
N VAL A 101 -8.95 17.25 -15.31
CA VAL A 101 -10.08 17.50 -16.24
C VAL A 101 -11.12 16.37 -16.25
N LEU A 102 -10.92 15.33 -15.44
CA LEU A 102 -11.89 14.23 -15.35
C LEU A 102 -13.17 14.68 -14.63
N ASP A 103 -14.32 14.41 -15.24
CA ASP A 103 -15.65 14.70 -14.68
C ASP A 103 -16.27 13.49 -13.98
N SER A 104 -15.80 12.28 -14.28
CA SER A 104 -16.33 11.03 -13.74
C SER A 104 -15.23 9.98 -13.60
N PHE A 105 -15.51 8.95 -12.79
CA PHE A 105 -14.63 7.81 -12.62
C PHE A 105 -14.36 7.09 -13.94
N VAL A 106 -13.09 6.86 -14.25
CA VAL A 106 -12.63 6.09 -15.42
C VAL A 106 -12.37 4.64 -14.98
N PRO A 107 -13.09 3.65 -15.53
CA PRO A 107 -12.88 2.25 -15.20
C PRO A 107 -11.56 1.73 -15.80
N PHE A 108 -11.03 0.66 -15.21
CA PHE A 108 -9.93 -0.09 -15.82
C PHE A 108 -10.40 -0.74 -17.11
N SER A 109 -9.56 -0.67 -18.16
CA SER A 109 -9.85 -1.28 -19.46
C SER A 109 -9.68 -2.80 -19.47
N LYS A 110 -8.90 -3.33 -18.52
CA LYS A 110 -8.66 -4.76 -18.39
C LYS A 110 -9.20 -5.28 -17.06
N GLU A 111 -9.99 -6.35 -17.13
CA GLU A 111 -10.53 -7.06 -15.97
C GLU A 111 -9.67 -8.23 -15.49
N PHE A 112 -8.65 -8.60 -16.27
CA PHE A 112 -7.71 -9.68 -15.95
C PHE A 112 -6.30 -9.30 -16.39
N LEU A 113 -5.32 -9.46 -15.50
CA LEU A 113 -3.91 -9.16 -15.76
C LEU A 113 -3.04 -10.38 -15.44
N GLU A 114 -2.30 -10.84 -16.43
CA GLU A 114 -1.21 -11.81 -16.28
C GLU A 114 0.11 -11.04 -16.24
N ASN A 115 0.43 -10.49 -15.09
CA ASN A 115 1.67 -9.73 -14.89
C ASN A 115 2.24 -10.05 -13.52
N LYS A 116 3.31 -10.82 -13.50
CA LYS A 116 3.98 -11.29 -12.29
C LYS A 116 4.40 -10.13 -11.37
N LYS A 117 4.92 -9.03 -11.94
CA LYS A 117 5.35 -7.89 -11.14
C LYS A 117 4.18 -7.20 -10.44
N GLU A 118 3.09 -6.93 -11.16
CA GLU A 118 1.89 -6.32 -10.59
C GLU A 118 1.23 -7.23 -9.54
N TYR A 119 1.28 -8.55 -9.76
CA TYR A 119 0.85 -9.54 -8.77
C TYR A 119 1.72 -9.48 -7.50
N GLU A 120 3.05 -9.49 -7.62
CA GLU A 120 3.98 -9.42 -6.48
C GLU A 120 3.82 -8.11 -5.71
N ASP A 121 3.65 -6.98 -6.41
CA ASP A 121 3.39 -5.67 -5.81
C ASP A 121 2.05 -5.67 -5.03
N PHE A 122 1.01 -6.32 -5.56
CA PHE A 122 -0.28 -6.48 -4.89
C PHE A 122 -0.19 -7.37 -3.64
N ILE A 123 0.47 -8.51 -3.72
CA ILE A 123 0.66 -9.41 -2.56
C ILE A 123 1.41 -8.67 -1.45
N LYS A 124 2.50 -7.97 -1.78
CA LYS A 124 3.25 -7.16 -0.83
C LYS A 124 2.38 -6.10 -0.16
N LEU A 125 1.55 -5.39 -0.94
CA LEU A 125 0.59 -4.42 -0.42
C LEU A 125 -0.36 -5.07 0.59
N CYS A 126 -0.95 -6.21 0.25
CA CYS A 126 -1.88 -6.94 1.12
C CYS A 126 -1.20 -7.38 2.44
N GLU A 127 0.02 -7.88 2.37
CA GLU A 127 0.80 -8.29 3.55
C GLU A 127 1.11 -7.10 4.46
N VAL A 128 1.49 -5.95 3.90
CA VAL A 128 1.75 -4.72 4.66
C VAL A 128 0.46 -4.17 5.29
N ILE A 129 -0.68 -4.20 4.57
CA ILE A 129 -1.96 -3.77 5.13
C ILE A 129 -2.35 -4.61 6.36
N PHE A 130 -2.13 -5.93 6.34
CA PHE A 130 -2.39 -6.81 7.50
C PHE A 130 -1.34 -6.71 8.60
N SER A 131 -0.19 -6.10 8.34
CA SER A 131 0.89 -5.98 9.32
C SER A 131 0.68 -4.84 10.31
N SER A 132 1.54 -4.77 11.32
CA SER A 132 1.63 -3.66 12.28
C SER A 132 2.49 -2.48 11.77
N GLU A 133 2.70 -2.37 10.46
CA GLU A 133 3.49 -1.27 9.89
C GLU A 133 2.76 0.09 10.02
N LEU A 134 3.54 1.17 9.87
CA LEU A 134 3.01 2.54 9.97
C LEU A 134 1.96 2.82 8.90
N TYR A 135 0.97 3.63 9.26
CA TYR A 135 -0.09 4.06 8.31
C TYR A 135 0.48 4.67 7.04
N LEU A 136 1.51 5.50 7.18
CA LEU A 136 2.17 6.12 6.03
C LEU A 136 2.71 5.08 5.04
N GLU A 137 3.22 3.94 5.52
CA GLU A 137 3.65 2.86 4.62
C GLU A 137 2.48 2.25 3.85
N LYS A 138 1.38 1.95 4.56
CA LYS A 138 0.17 1.40 3.96
C LYS A 138 -0.41 2.33 2.90
N GLU A 139 -0.51 3.63 3.22
CA GLU A 139 -1.00 4.66 2.29
C GLU A 139 -0.10 4.82 1.07
N VAL A 140 1.22 4.90 1.27
CA VAL A 140 2.19 5.06 0.18
C VAL A 140 2.14 3.87 -0.77
N LEU A 141 2.17 2.64 -0.24
CA LEU A 141 2.13 1.43 -1.07
C LEU A 141 0.80 1.29 -1.82
N LEU A 142 -0.32 1.61 -1.17
CA LEU A 142 -1.64 1.61 -1.81
C LEU A 142 -1.71 2.61 -2.97
N LEU A 143 -1.25 3.84 -2.74
CA LEU A 143 -1.26 4.88 -3.76
C LEU A 143 -0.28 4.58 -4.91
N GLU A 144 0.93 4.07 -4.61
CA GLU A 144 1.89 3.65 -5.63
C GLU A 144 1.29 2.52 -6.49
N PHE A 145 0.70 1.51 -5.86
CA PHE A 145 0.08 0.38 -6.57
C PHE A 145 -1.08 0.83 -7.47
N ILE A 146 -2.05 1.56 -6.91
CA ILE A 146 -3.22 2.04 -7.66
C ILE A 146 -2.82 2.99 -8.79
N SER A 147 -1.89 3.91 -8.53
CA SER A 147 -1.40 4.85 -9.54
C SER A 147 -0.71 4.13 -10.70
N ASN A 148 0.12 3.12 -10.40
CA ASN A 148 0.78 2.32 -11.44
C ASN A 148 -0.25 1.54 -12.27
N LEU A 149 -1.28 0.96 -11.64
CA LEU A 149 -2.35 0.29 -12.38
C LEU A 149 -3.09 1.26 -13.32
N TYR A 150 -3.41 2.49 -12.85
CA TYR A 150 -4.05 3.50 -13.70
C TYR A 150 -3.16 3.93 -14.85
N LEU A 151 -1.87 4.12 -14.62
CA LEU A 151 -0.90 4.51 -15.65
C LEU A 151 -0.76 3.45 -16.74
N ASN A 152 -0.84 2.17 -16.36
CA ASN A 152 -0.62 1.06 -17.27
C ASN A 152 -1.90 0.56 -17.96
N HIS A 153 -3.07 0.75 -17.32
CA HIS A 153 -4.30 0.07 -17.74
C HIS A 153 -5.53 0.98 -17.83
N CYS A 154 -5.34 2.31 -17.83
CA CYS A 154 -6.42 3.26 -18.11
C CYS A 154 -6.01 4.21 -19.23
N ASP A 155 -6.93 4.46 -20.15
CA ASP A 155 -6.73 5.33 -21.31
C ASP A 155 -6.92 6.81 -20.95
N PHE A 156 -6.07 7.37 -20.10
CA PHE A 156 -6.04 8.82 -19.89
C PHE A 156 -4.63 9.38 -19.81
N LYS A 157 -4.47 10.61 -20.31
CA LYS A 157 -3.18 11.32 -20.27
C LYS A 157 -3.00 12.02 -18.94
N ILE A 158 -1.81 11.87 -18.33
CA ILE A 158 -1.45 12.59 -17.11
C ILE A 158 -1.14 14.04 -17.46
N ALA A 159 -1.74 14.98 -16.71
CA ALA A 159 -1.36 16.38 -16.80
C ALA A 159 0.04 16.59 -16.21
N SER A 160 0.97 17.18 -17.00
CA SER A 160 2.29 17.56 -16.51
C SER A 160 2.20 18.82 -15.65
N LYS A 161 2.59 18.77 -14.38
CA LYS A 161 2.77 19.97 -13.52
C LYS A 161 4.25 20.31 -13.39
N GLU A 162 4.54 21.61 -13.37
CA GLU A 162 5.89 22.15 -13.23
C GLU A 162 6.58 21.78 -11.91
N SER A 163 7.91 21.81 -11.94
CA SER A 163 8.83 21.37 -10.87
C SER A 163 8.71 22.19 -9.57
N TYR A 164 8.45 21.50 -8.44
CA TYR A 164 8.44 22.11 -7.10
C TYR A 164 9.63 21.64 -6.25
N LYS A 165 10.86 21.78 -6.73
CA LYS A 165 12.08 21.34 -6.02
C LYS A 165 12.20 21.90 -4.60
N THR A 166 11.71 23.11 -4.35
CA THR A 166 11.69 23.73 -3.02
C THR A 166 10.80 22.99 -2.03
N LYS A 167 9.69 22.39 -2.47
CA LYS A 167 8.72 21.71 -1.63
C LYS A 167 9.27 20.42 -0.98
N VAL A 168 10.20 19.71 -1.62
CA VAL A 168 10.85 18.52 -1.01
C VAL A 168 11.62 18.91 0.24
N LYS A 169 12.33 20.03 0.20
CA LYS A 169 13.09 20.54 1.35
C LYS A 169 12.17 20.83 2.53
N ASP A 170 11.05 21.51 2.28
CA ASP A 170 10.09 21.88 3.32
C ASP A 170 9.45 20.65 3.97
N ILE A 171 9.08 19.63 3.16
CA ILE A 171 8.52 18.35 3.65
C ILE A 171 9.57 17.61 4.48
N ARG A 172 10.82 17.54 4.02
CA ARG A 172 11.92 16.90 4.76
C ARG A 172 12.15 17.56 6.12
N GLU A 173 12.15 18.88 6.18
CA GLU A 173 12.30 19.63 7.43
C GLU A 173 11.13 19.34 8.38
N TYR A 174 9.92 19.27 7.86
CA TYR A 174 8.74 18.91 8.65
C TYR A 174 8.83 17.48 9.21
N LEU A 175 9.16 16.50 8.38
CA LEU A 175 9.34 15.11 8.82
C LEU A 175 10.43 14.97 9.88
N ASN A 176 11.53 15.72 9.73
CA ASN A 176 12.61 15.70 10.70
C ASN A 176 12.21 16.31 12.07
N LYS A 177 11.41 17.37 12.06
CA LYS A 177 10.90 18.00 13.29
C LYS A 177 9.85 17.18 14.04
N ASN A 178 9.17 16.27 13.33
CA ASN A 178 8.07 15.45 13.86
C ASN A 178 8.41 13.96 13.79
N ILE A 179 9.64 13.62 14.14
CA ILE A 179 10.20 12.29 13.94
C ILE A 179 9.50 11.22 14.81
N SER A 180 9.00 11.60 15.99
CA SER A 180 8.22 10.74 16.91
C SER A 180 6.77 10.57 16.51
N GLU A 181 6.28 11.39 15.58
CA GLU A 181 4.88 11.39 15.20
C GLU A 181 4.53 10.29 14.19
N ASN A 182 3.24 9.96 14.13
CA ASN A 182 2.68 9.05 13.15
C ASN A 182 2.01 9.86 12.04
N ILE A 183 2.82 10.32 11.08
CA ILE A 183 2.40 11.22 10.00
C ILE A 183 1.74 10.45 8.86
N SER A 184 0.59 10.95 8.39
CA SER A 184 -0.11 10.42 7.20
C SER A 184 0.21 11.23 5.93
N LEU A 185 -0.05 10.64 4.76
CA LEU A 185 0.04 11.35 3.48
C LEU A 185 -0.99 12.47 3.36
N ASP A 186 -2.18 12.28 3.92
CA ASP A 186 -3.24 13.29 3.93
C ASP A 186 -2.83 14.52 4.74
N GLU A 187 -2.17 14.32 5.88
CA GLU A 187 -1.60 15.40 6.68
C GLU A 187 -0.55 16.19 5.90
N LEU A 188 0.39 15.49 5.24
CA LEU A 188 1.38 16.14 4.38
C LEU A 188 0.72 16.89 3.21
N SER A 189 -0.29 16.28 2.60
CA SER A 189 -1.07 16.86 1.50
C SER A 189 -1.71 18.19 1.92
N LYS A 190 -2.44 18.20 3.02
CA LYS A 190 -3.10 19.40 3.58
C LYS A 190 -2.09 20.48 3.96
N LYS A 191 -1.04 20.10 4.69
CA LYS A 191 -0.03 21.06 5.18
C LYS A 191 0.73 21.75 4.07
N PHE A 192 1.11 21.04 3.01
CA PHE A 192 1.92 21.59 1.92
C PHE A 192 1.11 21.99 0.69
N ASN A 193 -0.21 21.83 0.74
CA ASN A 193 -1.12 22.09 -0.38
C ASN A 193 -0.64 21.38 -1.67
N LEU A 194 -0.32 20.10 -1.53
CA LEU A 194 0.11 19.20 -2.61
C LEU A 194 -0.77 17.96 -2.59
N SER A 195 -1.04 17.37 -3.76
CA SER A 195 -1.70 16.08 -3.77
C SER A 195 -0.82 14.96 -3.20
N THR A 196 -1.41 13.95 -2.59
CA THR A 196 -0.70 12.79 -2.04
C THR A 196 0.13 12.07 -3.10
N PHE A 197 -0.45 11.89 -4.28
CA PHE A 197 0.27 11.34 -5.44
C PHE A 197 1.47 12.20 -5.83
N TYR A 198 1.31 13.53 -5.82
CA TYR A 198 2.39 14.43 -6.19
C TYR A 198 3.55 14.36 -5.20
N ILE A 199 3.27 14.25 -3.88
CA ILE A 199 4.29 14.07 -2.83
C ILE A 199 5.09 12.78 -3.09
N ILE A 200 4.42 11.66 -3.37
CA ILE A 200 5.07 10.38 -3.67
C ILE A 200 5.98 10.51 -4.90
N LYS A 201 5.42 11.03 -6.01
CA LYS A 201 6.17 11.24 -7.26
C LYS A 201 7.37 12.16 -7.07
N LEU A 202 7.21 13.21 -6.27
CA LEU A 202 8.25 14.19 -5.99
C LEU A 202 9.41 13.58 -5.23
N PHE A 203 9.15 12.82 -4.14
CA PHE A 203 10.19 12.11 -3.39
C PHE A 203 10.91 11.07 -4.26
N LYS A 204 10.17 10.29 -5.04
CA LYS A 204 10.76 9.30 -5.95
C LYS A 204 11.66 9.96 -7.00
N LYS A 205 11.22 11.09 -7.57
CA LYS A 205 11.99 11.82 -8.59
C LYS A 205 13.23 12.51 -8.02
N GLU A 206 13.10 13.19 -6.89
CA GLU A 206 14.17 14.05 -6.35
C GLU A 206 15.16 13.26 -5.46
N LEU A 207 14.70 12.20 -4.76
CA LEU A 207 15.49 11.43 -3.81
C LEU A 207 15.68 9.96 -4.21
N GLY A 208 15.00 9.46 -5.24
CA GLY A 208 15.06 8.06 -5.66
C GLY A 208 14.31 7.08 -4.75
N ILE A 209 13.76 7.55 -3.61
CA ILE A 209 13.07 6.73 -2.60
C ILE A 209 11.68 7.28 -2.32
N SER A 210 10.80 6.46 -1.72
CA SER A 210 9.48 6.93 -1.31
C SER A 210 9.58 7.87 -0.09
N VAL A 211 8.53 8.69 0.12
CA VAL A 211 8.42 9.55 1.31
C VAL A 211 8.44 8.71 2.60
N TYR A 212 7.81 7.54 2.59
CA TYR A 212 7.87 6.59 3.70
C TYR A 212 9.29 6.09 3.96
N SER A 213 9.98 5.60 2.92
CA SER A 213 11.37 5.12 3.07
C SER A 213 12.30 6.22 3.59
N TYR A 214 12.09 7.46 3.15
CA TYR A 214 12.82 8.61 3.67
C TYR A 214 12.54 8.81 5.17
N PHE A 215 11.27 8.77 5.59
CA PHE A 215 10.88 8.98 6.98
C PHE A 215 11.39 7.87 7.91
N ILE A 216 11.33 6.60 7.47
CA ILE A 216 11.92 5.48 8.22
C ILE A 216 13.44 5.66 8.38
N ASN A 217 14.16 6.08 7.33
CA ASN A 217 15.59 6.35 7.45
C ASN A 217 15.88 7.42 8.52
N LEU A 218 15.09 8.52 8.56
CA LEU A 218 15.23 9.52 9.63
C LEU A 218 15.04 8.93 11.02
N LYS A 219 13.97 8.13 11.22
CA LYS A 219 13.70 7.44 12.49
C LYS A 219 14.83 6.50 12.89
N ILE A 220 15.41 5.76 11.95
CA ILE A 220 16.55 4.86 12.22
C ILE A 220 17.82 5.65 12.57
N GLU A 221 18.10 6.75 11.88
CA GLU A 221 19.25 7.60 12.25
C GLU A 221 19.08 8.17 13.67
N TYR A 222 17.88 8.58 14.05
CA TYR A 222 17.59 9.03 15.41
C TYR A 222 17.71 7.88 16.42
N ALA A 223 17.18 6.69 16.10
CA ALA A 223 17.33 5.49 16.93
C ALA A 223 18.79 5.14 17.20
N LYS A 224 19.67 5.27 16.20
CA LYS A 224 21.13 5.07 16.38
C LYS A 224 21.73 6.02 17.42
N VAL A 225 21.27 7.27 17.45
CA VAL A 225 21.71 8.25 18.44
C VAL A 225 21.28 7.85 19.86
N LEU A 226 20.01 7.41 20.02
CA LEU A 226 19.48 7.00 21.32
C LEU A 226 20.16 5.72 21.84
N LEU A 227 20.32 4.72 20.98
CA LEU A 227 21.00 3.47 21.32
C LEU A 227 22.44 3.69 21.75
N LYS A 228 23.19 4.58 21.09
CA LYS A 228 24.58 4.97 21.52
C LYS A 228 24.61 5.63 22.88
N LYS A 229 23.53 6.29 23.31
CA LYS A 229 23.39 6.88 24.64
C LYS A 229 22.98 5.86 25.72
N GLY A 230 22.81 4.59 25.35
CA GLY A 230 22.38 3.54 26.28
C GLY A 230 20.91 3.50 26.58
N ILE A 231 20.07 4.28 25.83
CA ILE A 231 18.62 4.22 25.95
C ILE A 231 18.13 2.82 25.58
N SER A 232 17.19 2.28 26.35
CA SER A 232 16.66 0.93 26.10
C SER A 232 16.01 0.82 24.72
N ILE A 233 16.00 -0.39 24.15
CA ILE A 233 15.43 -0.62 22.80
C ILE A 233 13.94 -0.29 22.78
N VAL A 234 13.21 -0.58 23.88
CA VAL A 234 11.79 -0.27 24.01
C VAL A 234 11.56 1.24 24.01
N GLU A 235 12.28 1.99 24.84
CA GLU A 235 12.20 3.45 24.90
C GLU A 235 12.61 4.07 23.56
N THR A 236 13.69 3.57 22.96
CA THR A 236 14.14 4.01 21.63
C THR A 236 13.04 3.82 20.57
N ALA A 237 12.32 2.70 20.59
CA ALA A 237 11.21 2.48 19.66
C ALA A 237 10.10 3.53 19.84
N LEU A 238 9.71 3.80 21.07
CA LEU A 238 8.68 4.78 21.39
C LEU A 238 9.11 6.21 21.03
N GLU A 239 10.30 6.63 21.43
CA GLU A 239 10.87 7.94 21.15
C GLU A 239 11.01 8.23 19.64
N CYS A 240 11.30 7.19 18.85
CA CYS A 240 11.35 7.29 17.40
C CYS A 240 9.98 7.15 16.72
N GLY A 241 8.87 6.98 17.49
CA GLY A 241 7.53 6.81 16.96
C GLY A 241 7.35 5.54 16.13
N PHE A 242 8.02 4.44 16.49
CA PHE A 242 7.69 3.11 16.02
C PHE A 242 6.51 2.55 16.82
N TYR A 243 5.75 1.67 16.21
CA TYR A 243 4.60 1.06 16.86
C TYR A 243 5.01 0.23 18.09
N ASP A 244 6.09 -0.54 17.96
CA ASP A 244 6.66 -1.37 19.00
C ASP A 244 8.15 -1.65 18.73
N GLN A 245 8.79 -2.36 19.68
CA GLN A 245 10.17 -2.81 19.55
C GLN A 245 10.40 -3.69 18.32
N SER A 246 9.44 -4.54 17.97
CA SER A 246 9.54 -5.45 16.82
C SER A 246 9.54 -4.69 15.50
N HIS A 247 8.73 -3.61 15.41
CA HIS A 247 8.70 -2.71 14.27
C HIS A 247 10.04 -1.98 14.11
N LEU A 248 10.60 -1.42 15.19
CA LEU A 248 11.96 -0.86 15.18
C LEU A 248 12.99 -1.91 14.71
N HIS A 249 12.97 -3.11 15.31
CA HIS A 249 13.93 -4.18 15.01
C HIS A 249 13.93 -4.54 13.52
N ARG A 250 12.75 -4.77 12.91
CA ARG A 250 12.64 -5.12 11.49
C ARG A 250 13.22 -4.03 10.59
N ASN A 251 12.89 -2.77 10.85
CA ASN A 251 13.36 -1.66 10.03
C ASN A 251 14.85 -1.36 10.26
N PHE A 252 15.32 -1.46 11.50
CA PHE A 252 16.72 -1.29 11.84
C PHE A 252 17.60 -2.33 11.15
N LEU A 253 17.21 -3.61 11.23
CA LEU A 253 17.93 -4.70 10.56
C LEU A 253 17.97 -4.52 9.03
N LYS A 254 16.87 -4.09 8.41
CA LYS A 254 16.80 -3.83 6.95
C LYS A 254 17.76 -2.71 6.51
N ILE A 255 17.97 -1.70 7.34
CA ILE A 255 18.72 -0.48 6.96
C ILE A 255 20.17 -0.55 7.45
N VAL A 256 20.41 -1.06 8.66
CA VAL A 256 21.73 -1.06 9.30
C VAL A 256 22.46 -2.39 9.15
N ALA A 257 21.75 -3.45 8.75
CA ALA A 257 22.23 -4.84 8.68
C ALA A 257 22.71 -5.42 10.03
N LEU A 258 22.33 -4.78 11.14
CA LEU A 258 22.54 -5.23 12.53
C LEU A 258 21.22 -5.11 13.29
N THR A 259 21.01 -5.90 14.32
CA THR A 259 19.89 -5.68 15.24
C THR A 259 20.14 -4.45 16.11
N PRO A 260 19.11 -3.80 16.68
CA PRO A 260 19.30 -2.70 17.63
C PRO A 260 20.19 -3.10 18.83
N LYS A 261 20.06 -4.34 19.29
CA LYS A 261 20.87 -4.86 20.41
C LYS A 261 22.34 -5.00 20.04
N GLU A 262 22.64 -5.67 18.92
CA GLU A 262 24.01 -5.79 18.41
C GLU A 262 24.63 -4.40 18.16
N TYR A 263 23.85 -3.46 17.64
CA TYR A 263 24.33 -2.10 17.43
C TYR A 263 24.64 -1.40 18.76
N GLN A 264 23.75 -1.50 19.76
CA GLN A 264 23.94 -0.90 21.08
C GLN A 264 25.15 -1.46 21.77
N ASP A 265 25.33 -2.79 21.77
CA ASP A 265 26.44 -3.48 22.44
C ASP A 265 27.83 -3.11 21.88
N ASN A 266 27.90 -2.57 20.66
CA ASN A 266 29.14 -2.06 20.08
C ASN A 266 29.56 -0.67 20.63
N PHE A 267 28.66 0.06 21.31
CA PHE A 267 28.92 1.43 21.78
C PHE A 267 28.76 1.61 23.30
N VAL A 268 27.96 0.75 23.94
CA VAL A 268 27.71 0.80 25.38
C VAL A 268 28.48 -0.35 26.02
N GLN A 269 29.63 -0.05 26.62
CA GLN A 269 30.40 -0.98 27.45
C GLN A 269 30.03 -0.80 28.91
#